data_93afeb5a2d38ce871a4b581ac60b802b
#
_entry.id   93afeb5a2d38ce871a4b581ac60b802b
#
_cell.length_a   1.000
_cell.length_b   1.000
_cell.length_c   1.000
_cell.angle_alpha   90.00
_cell.angle_beta   90.00
_cell.angle_gamma   90.00
#
_symmetry.space_group_name_H-M   'P 1'
#
loop_
_entity.id
_entity.type
_entity.pdbx_description
1 polymer ?
#
loop_
_entity_poly.entity_id
_entity_poly.type
_entity_poly.pdbx_seq_one_letter_code
_entity_poly.pdbx_strand_id
1 'polypeptide(L)'
;MAQRTFFKYEKRIRNNSSRDKVFEYFATVTDTDGTKFMQLPDLLRAIVPTYPPSASAVERGGSLAGAAAAAAAAVREDNPKGRVFEMFDIDGDGLISFYEYLLVLTLISIPLADLHIIFAVVDADGDGSIDAEEFQAVISQLQAIANIHGVKHGRGRNQPVNSSSGLLMSFFGADRKRRLALSTLRDFLRGLHESTLVMEFEHYDTAAAGRIPAQDLARSLVASADVRTVDGMLSRVGRWNWFPASEPPSVADSMDPALSQAQITFPEFQAAHLLGMHRHALRVALTFAEETQQSITPKAFKHLVAKLTGVELSGNIVKVIYALCGTAAGDLDIKAFQTLLSHNSKRLAQKG
;
A
#
# COMPACT_ATOMS: atom_id res chain seq x y z
N MET A 1 -17.01 13.62 -11.51
CA MET A 1 -15.95 14.65 -11.52
C MET A 1 -15.36 14.87 -10.11
N ALA A 2 -16.16 15.10 -9.09
CA ALA A 2 -15.70 15.37 -7.71
C ALA A 2 -14.78 14.28 -7.11
N GLN A 3 -15.13 13.00 -7.21
CA GLN A 3 -14.33 11.88 -6.67
C GLN A 3 -12.92 11.81 -7.27
N ARG A 4 -12.78 12.08 -8.58
CA ARG A 4 -11.48 12.08 -9.27
C ARG A 4 -10.59 13.22 -8.80
N THR A 5 -11.16 14.39 -8.58
CA THR A 5 -10.44 15.57 -8.06
C THR A 5 -9.99 15.32 -6.62
N PHE A 6 -10.86 14.76 -5.79
CA PHE A 6 -10.57 14.43 -4.40
C PHE A 6 -9.47 13.36 -4.29
N PHE A 7 -9.57 12.28 -5.06
CA PHE A 7 -8.54 11.26 -5.13
C PHE A 7 -7.16 11.83 -5.51
N LYS A 8 -7.09 12.67 -6.54
CA LYS A 8 -5.84 13.33 -6.92
C LYS A 8 -5.27 14.21 -5.82
N TYR A 9 -6.13 14.91 -5.11
CA TYR A 9 -5.73 15.75 -4.00
C TYR A 9 -5.10 14.92 -2.89
N GLU A 10 -5.77 13.88 -2.41
CA GLU A 10 -5.23 12.97 -1.41
C GLU A 10 -3.93 12.30 -1.88
N LYS A 11 -3.89 11.85 -3.14
CA LYS A 11 -2.71 11.26 -3.73
C LYS A 11 -1.52 12.25 -3.75
N ARG A 12 -1.77 13.51 -4.05
CA ARG A 12 -0.73 14.56 -3.99
C ARG A 12 -0.24 14.78 -2.56
N ILE A 13 -1.14 14.78 -1.59
CA ILE A 13 -0.76 14.89 -0.17
C ILE A 13 0.15 13.72 0.20
N ARG A 14 -0.25 12.48 -0.03
CA ARG A 14 0.57 11.31 0.28
C ARG A 14 1.94 11.34 -0.39
N ASN A 15 2.05 11.86 -1.61
CA ASN A 15 3.26 11.78 -2.40
C ASN A 15 4.21 12.98 -2.23
N ASN A 16 3.67 14.16 -1.99
CA ASN A 16 4.43 15.41 -2.07
C ASN A 16 4.52 16.15 -0.74
N SER A 17 3.72 15.76 0.25
CA SER A 17 3.78 16.36 1.58
C SER A 17 4.75 15.63 2.49
N SER A 18 5.30 16.33 3.48
CA SER A 18 6.06 15.72 4.57
C SER A 18 5.18 14.78 5.40
N ARG A 19 5.80 13.85 6.10
CA ARG A 19 5.09 12.79 6.85
C ARG A 19 4.16 13.35 7.93
N ASP A 20 4.57 14.44 8.58
CA ASP A 20 3.76 15.18 9.55
C ASP A 20 2.46 15.73 8.93
N LYS A 21 2.55 16.37 7.75
CA LYS A 21 1.37 16.88 7.03
C LYS A 21 0.45 15.78 6.53
N VAL A 22 1.00 14.63 6.12
CA VAL A 22 0.19 13.46 5.78
C VAL A 22 -0.54 12.96 7.01
N PHE A 23 0.16 12.84 8.14
CA PHE A 23 -0.44 12.43 9.41
C PHE A 23 -1.55 13.40 9.84
N GLU A 24 -1.27 14.70 9.90
CA GLU A 24 -2.24 15.72 10.28
C GLU A 24 -3.49 15.75 9.40
N TYR A 25 -3.34 15.44 8.11
CA TYR A 25 -4.45 15.41 7.16
C TYR A 25 -5.38 14.23 7.38
N PHE A 26 -4.82 13.04 7.67
CA PHE A 26 -5.59 11.83 7.83
C PHE A 26 -6.05 11.58 9.28
N ALA A 27 -5.39 12.15 10.27
CA ALA A 27 -5.75 12.03 11.69
C ALA A 27 -7.11 12.68 11.96
N THR A 28 -8.04 11.92 12.55
CA THR A 28 -9.42 12.36 12.82
C THR A 28 -9.68 12.64 14.29
N VAL A 29 -8.86 12.11 15.20
CA VAL A 29 -8.99 12.34 16.64
C VAL A 29 -8.11 13.51 17.05
N THR A 30 -8.66 14.39 17.88
CA THR A 30 -7.92 15.52 18.46
C THR A 30 -8.14 15.54 19.96
N ASP A 31 -7.08 15.53 20.72
CA ASP A 31 -7.12 15.62 22.18
C ASP A 31 -7.40 17.07 22.64
N THR A 32 -7.63 17.24 23.93
CA THR A 32 -7.98 18.52 24.57
C THR A 32 -6.90 19.61 24.42
N ASP A 33 -5.65 19.21 24.22
CA ASP A 33 -4.50 20.11 23.99
C ASP A 33 -4.23 20.41 22.51
N GLY A 34 -5.07 19.87 21.60
CA GLY A 34 -4.95 20.05 20.16
C GLY A 34 -4.04 19.03 19.48
N THR A 35 -3.54 18.01 20.20
CA THR A 35 -2.75 16.93 19.62
C THR A 35 -3.64 16.01 18.79
N LYS A 36 -3.16 15.67 17.60
CA LYS A 36 -3.86 14.77 16.67
C LYS A 36 -3.40 13.33 16.82
N PHE A 37 -4.35 12.41 16.63
CA PHE A 37 -4.16 10.98 16.60
C PHE A 37 -4.93 10.36 15.45
N MET A 38 -4.45 9.24 14.95
CA MET A 38 -5.16 8.41 13.98
C MET A 38 -5.89 7.28 14.69
N GLN A 39 -7.08 6.97 14.21
CA GLN A 39 -7.66 5.65 14.41
C GLN A 39 -7.09 4.67 13.38
N LEU A 40 -7.27 3.38 13.59
CA LEU A 40 -6.82 2.38 12.62
C LEU A 40 -7.35 2.61 11.19
N PRO A 41 -8.63 2.98 10.95
CA PRO A 41 -9.11 3.35 9.62
C PRO A 41 -8.36 4.54 9.00
N ASP A 42 -7.93 5.52 9.80
CA ASP A 42 -7.17 6.67 9.30
C ASP A 42 -5.76 6.27 8.85
N LEU A 43 -5.11 5.41 9.66
CA LEU A 43 -3.82 4.81 9.31
C LEU A 43 -3.91 4.08 7.97
N LEU A 44 -4.94 3.25 7.79
CA LEU A 44 -5.14 2.50 6.55
C LEU A 44 -5.34 3.43 5.35
N ARG A 45 -6.15 4.48 5.49
CA ARG A 45 -6.31 5.50 4.43
C ARG A 45 -5.01 6.23 4.12
N ALA A 46 -4.19 6.49 5.11
CA ALA A 46 -2.89 7.15 4.90
C ALA A 46 -1.92 6.23 4.14
N ILE A 47 -1.96 4.92 4.39
CA ILE A 47 -1.04 3.93 3.81
C ILE A 47 -1.53 3.42 2.46
N VAL A 48 -2.81 3.06 2.33
CA VAL A 48 -3.38 2.43 1.14
C VAL A 48 -4.16 3.43 0.30
N PRO A 49 -3.71 3.79 -0.92
CA PRO A 49 -4.49 4.61 -1.83
C PRO A 49 -5.52 3.75 -2.53
N THR A 50 -6.77 3.95 -2.27
CA THR A 50 -7.87 3.31 -2.99
C THR A 50 -8.56 4.28 -3.93
N TYR A 51 -9.10 3.80 -5.04
CA TYR A 51 -9.94 4.56 -5.96
C TYR A 51 -11.16 3.73 -6.38
N PRO A 52 -12.39 4.23 -6.31
CA PRO A 52 -12.72 5.55 -5.77
C PRO A 52 -12.31 5.67 -4.31
N PRO A 53 -11.88 6.87 -3.86
CA PRO A 53 -11.73 7.07 -2.43
C PRO A 53 -13.09 6.73 -1.80
N SER A 54 -13.06 6.00 -0.72
CA SER A 54 -14.27 5.56 0.00
C SER A 54 -15.31 6.69 -0.04
N ALA A 55 -16.56 6.36 -0.36
CA ALA A 55 -17.61 7.27 -0.86
C ALA A 55 -17.96 8.46 0.04
N SER A 56 -17.33 8.62 1.13
CA SER A 56 -17.62 9.61 2.15
C SER A 56 -16.97 10.98 1.93
N ALA A 57 -17.28 11.60 0.79
CA ALA A 57 -17.14 13.06 0.68
C ALA A 57 -18.06 13.81 1.68
N VAL A 58 -19.08 13.16 2.22
CA VAL A 58 -19.93 13.66 3.30
C VAL A 58 -19.21 13.59 4.65
N GLU A 59 -18.19 12.79 4.74
CA GLU A 59 -17.52 12.40 5.98
C GLU A 59 -16.15 13.05 6.12
N ARG A 60 -15.99 14.28 5.63
CA ARG A 60 -14.91 15.18 6.06
C ARG A 60 -14.94 15.45 7.58
N GLY A 61 -15.93 14.89 8.26
CA GLY A 61 -16.04 14.83 9.72
C GLY A 61 -15.54 13.53 10.33
N GLY A 62 -14.78 12.71 9.60
CA GLY A 62 -14.04 11.62 10.24
C GLY A 62 -14.75 10.27 10.32
N SER A 63 -15.97 10.10 9.81
CA SER A 63 -16.63 8.80 9.81
C SER A 63 -16.72 8.22 8.40
N LEU A 64 -15.99 7.14 8.15
CA LEU A 64 -16.10 6.29 6.98
C LEU A 64 -17.27 5.32 7.18
N ALA A 65 -18.52 5.69 6.90
CA ALA A 65 -19.66 4.82 7.20
C ALA A 65 -19.63 3.46 6.47
N GLY A 66 -19.01 3.39 5.31
CA GLY A 66 -18.82 2.12 4.58
C GLY A 66 -17.45 1.48 4.82
N ALA A 67 -16.36 2.21 4.56
CA ALA A 67 -15.01 1.66 4.67
C ALA A 67 -14.48 1.64 6.11
N ALA A 68 -14.97 2.49 7.03
CA ALA A 68 -14.68 2.36 8.45
C ALA A 68 -15.44 1.19 9.08
N ALA A 69 -16.67 0.92 8.63
CA ALA A 69 -17.37 -0.29 9.02
C ALA A 69 -16.70 -1.54 8.44
N ALA A 70 -16.16 -1.48 7.21
CA ALA A 70 -15.39 -2.56 6.61
C ALA A 70 -14.00 -2.70 7.25
N ALA A 71 -13.28 -1.59 7.53
CA ALA A 71 -12.02 -1.63 8.25
C ALA A 71 -12.19 -1.99 9.73
N ALA A 72 -13.25 -1.50 10.39
CA ALA A 72 -13.61 -1.94 11.74
C ALA A 72 -14.15 -3.37 11.76
N ALA A 73 -14.72 -3.87 10.66
CA ALA A 73 -15.09 -5.28 10.49
C ALA A 73 -13.86 -6.14 10.16
N ALA A 74 -12.88 -5.61 9.43
CA ALA A 74 -11.60 -6.27 9.20
C ALA A 74 -10.74 -6.38 10.48
N VAL A 75 -10.97 -5.48 11.43
CA VAL A 75 -10.37 -5.47 12.79
C VAL A 75 -11.19 -6.30 13.78
N ARG A 76 -12.35 -6.86 13.37
CA ARG A 76 -13.10 -7.74 14.26
C ARG A 76 -12.26 -8.93 14.69
N GLU A 77 -12.51 -9.38 15.93
CA GLU A 77 -11.79 -10.42 16.68
C GLU A 77 -11.46 -11.70 15.88
N ASP A 78 -12.16 -11.97 14.79
CA ASP A 78 -11.96 -13.14 13.93
C ASP A 78 -11.09 -12.92 12.69
N ASN A 79 -10.59 -11.68 12.45
CA ASN A 79 -9.70 -11.43 11.32
C ASN A 79 -8.23 -11.27 11.79
N PRO A 80 -7.41 -12.33 11.72
CA PRO A 80 -6.02 -12.29 12.18
C PRO A 80 -5.15 -11.27 11.41
N LYS A 81 -5.61 -10.81 10.25
CA LYS A 81 -4.86 -9.87 9.38
C LYS A 81 -5.05 -8.41 9.80
N GLY A 82 -6.18 -8.06 10.41
CA GLY A 82 -6.40 -6.72 11.01
C GLY A 82 -5.53 -6.50 12.25
N ARG A 83 -5.30 -7.54 13.03
CA ARG A 83 -4.50 -7.48 14.26
C ARG A 83 -3.05 -7.05 14.07
N VAL A 84 -2.48 -7.23 12.87
CA VAL A 84 -1.11 -6.78 12.59
C VAL A 84 -0.96 -5.27 12.81
N PHE A 85 -2.01 -4.48 12.54
CA PHE A 85 -1.96 -3.04 12.74
C PHE A 85 -2.23 -2.60 14.18
N GLU A 86 -2.97 -3.40 14.96
CA GLU A 86 -3.14 -3.18 16.41
C GLU A 86 -1.81 -3.32 17.16
N MET A 87 -0.86 -4.07 16.61
CA MET A 87 0.48 -4.21 17.21
C MET A 87 1.28 -2.90 17.19
N PHE A 88 0.88 -1.93 16.37
CA PHE A 88 1.53 -0.64 16.27
C PHE A 88 1.01 0.40 17.26
N ASP A 89 -0.09 0.13 17.92
CA ASP A 89 -0.50 0.84 19.13
C ASP A 89 0.42 0.40 20.29
N ILE A 90 1.55 1.09 20.41
CA ILE A 90 2.64 0.69 21.30
C ILE A 90 2.33 0.99 22.75
N ASP A 91 1.59 2.06 23.02
CA ASP A 91 1.20 2.47 24.37
C ASP A 91 -0.15 1.86 24.81
N GLY A 92 -0.89 1.23 23.89
CA GLY A 92 -2.13 0.50 24.17
C GLY A 92 -3.32 1.42 24.46
N ASP A 93 -3.32 2.64 23.91
CA ASP A 93 -4.39 3.61 24.12
C ASP A 93 -5.52 3.54 23.09
N GLY A 94 -5.41 2.65 22.11
CA GLY A 94 -6.38 2.45 21.02
C GLY A 94 -6.27 3.48 19.91
N LEU A 95 -5.26 4.34 19.93
CA LEU A 95 -4.99 5.37 18.94
C LEU A 95 -3.58 5.20 18.38
N ILE A 96 -3.33 5.76 17.23
CA ILE A 96 -2.01 5.79 16.60
C ILE A 96 -1.47 7.22 16.66
N SER A 97 -0.42 7.40 17.41
CA SER A 97 0.35 8.64 17.51
C SER A 97 1.24 8.84 16.29
N PHE A 98 1.84 10.02 16.14
CA PHE A 98 2.71 10.31 15.00
C PHE A 98 3.97 9.42 14.96
N TYR A 99 4.57 9.10 16.09
CA TYR A 99 5.76 8.23 16.10
C TYR A 99 5.42 6.77 15.73
N GLU A 100 4.25 6.28 16.15
CA GLU A 100 3.76 4.94 15.78
C GLU A 100 3.45 4.88 14.27
N TYR A 101 2.83 5.94 13.74
CA TYR A 101 2.68 6.09 12.29
C TYR A 101 4.03 6.07 11.56
N LEU A 102 5.05 6.76 12.07
CA LEU A 102 6.39 6.73 11.51
C LEU A 102 6.99 5.32 11.54
N LEU A 103 6.78 4.57 12.63
CA LEU A 103 7.24 3.19 12.75
C LEU A 103 6.58 2.30 11.70
N VAL A 104 5.24 2.38 11.55
CA VAL A 104 4.51 1.65 10.50
C VAL A 104 5.07 1.96 9.12
N LEU A 105 5.23 3.25 8.80
CA LEU A 105 5.78 3.67 7.51
C LEU A 105 7.20 3.16 7.31
N THR A 106 8.03 3.20 8.33
CA THR A 106 9.42 2.74 8.24
C THR A 106 9.45 1.24 7.95
N LEU A 107 8.69 0.43 8.68
CA LEU A 107 8.66 -1.02 8.49
C LEU A 107 8.06 -1.44 7.15
N ILE A 108 6.95 -0.83 6.73
CA ILE A 108 6.36 -1.11 5.41
C ILE A 108 7.32 -0.69 4.27
N SER A 109 8.20 0.30 4.52
CA SER A 109 9.11 0.78 3.50
C SER A 109 10.33 -0.09 3.26
N ILE A 110 10.64 -0.99 4.15
CA ILE A 110 11.82 -1.84 4.01
C ILE A 110 11.60 -2.83 2.85
N PRO A 111 12.39 -2.73 1.77
CA PRO A 111 12.33 -3.74 0.72
C PRO A 111 12.82 -5.08 1.29
N LEU A 112 12.04 -6.14 1.11
CA LEU A 112 12.43 -7.47 1.63
C LEU A 112 13.77 -7.96 1.06
N ALA A 113 14.17 -7.50 -0.13
CA ALA A 113 15.46 -7.82 -0.73
C ALA A 113 16.64 -7.19 0.05
N ASP A 114 16.43 -6.00 0.61
CA ASP A 114 17.48 -5.20 1.28
C ASP A 114 17.40 -5.33 2.81
N LEU A 115 16.50 -6.18 3.31
CA LEU A 115 16.26 -6.34 4.74
C LEU A 115 17.52 -6.70 5.53
N HIS A 116 18.42 -7.49 4.94
CA HIS A 116 19.68 -7.87 5.57
C HIS A 116 20.59 -6.67 5.85
N ILE A 117 20.52 -5.62 5.02
CA ILE A 117 21.29 -4.38 5.21
C ILE A 117 20.72 -3.60 6.41
N ILE A 118 19.38 -3.46 6.44
CA ILE A 118 18.71 -2.76 7.54
C ILE A 118 18.92 -3.51 8.86
N PHE A 119 18.83 -4.84 8.83
CA PHE A 119 19.07 -5.68 9.99
C PHE A 119 20.47 -5.44 10.56
N ALA A 120 21.50 -5.44 9.72
CA ALA A 120 22.89 -5.19 10.14
C ALA A 120 23.13 -3.75 10.66
N VAL A 121 22.28 -2.80 10.35
CA VAL A 121 22.34 -1.43 10.91
C VAL A 121 21.74 -1.38 12.33
N VAL A 122 20.71 -2.19 12.58
CA VAL A 122 20.01 -2.23 13.86
C VAL A 122 20.76 -3.14 14.86
N ASP A 123 21.31 -4.25 14.40
CA ASP A 123 22.18 -5.17 15.15
C ASP A 123 23.52 -4.47 15.44
N ALA A 124 23.59 -3.74 16.52
CA ALA A 124 24.72 -2.86 16.85
C ALA A 124 25.91 -3.62 17.40
N ASP A 125 25.69 -4.74 18.11
CA ASP A 125 26.73 -5.59 18.65
C ASP A 125 27.22 -6.66 17.65
N GLY A 126 26.50 -6.83 16.52
CA GLY A 126 26.88 -7.73 15.43
C GLY A 126 26.70 -9.22 15.77
N ASP A 127 25.85 -9.56 16.73
CA ASP A 127 25.64 -10.94 17.16
C ASP A 127 24.71 -11.74 16.21
N GLY A 128 24.13 -11.08 15.20
CA GLY A 128 23.25 -11.70 14.21
C GLY A 128 21.80 -11.77 14.64
N SER A 129 21.43 -11.09 15.72
CA SER A 129 20.06 -10.97 16.22
C SER A 129 19.81 -9.56 16.75
N ILE A 130 18.57 -9.08 16.71
CA ILE A 130 18.19 -7.79 17.31
C ILE A 130 17.59 -8.09 18.68
N ASP A 131 18.09 -7.42 19.70
CA ASP A 131 17.53 -7.49 21.04
C ASP A 131 16.54 -6.35 21.31
N ALA A 132 15.92 -6.38 22.51
CA ALA A 132 14.91 -5.39 22.88
C ALA A 132 15.48 -3.98 23.05
N GLU A 133 16.75 -3.85 23.46
CA GLU A 133 17.41 -2.56 23.67
C GLU A 133 17.76 -1.90 22.34
N GLU A 134 18.29 -2.66 21.39
CA GLU A 134 18.58 -2.21 20.03
C GLU A 134 17.32 -1.76 19.30
N PHE A 135 16.25 -2.54 19.39
CA PHE A 135 14.97 -2.17 18.81
C PHE A 135 14.37 -0.93 19.50
N GLN A 136 14.49 -0.83 20.82
CA GLN A 136 14.07 0.35 21.59
C GLN A 136 14.84 1.61 21.17
N ALA A 137 16.13 1.49 20.83
CA ALA A 137 16.91 2.60 20.32
C ALA A 137 16.33 3.14 19.00
N VAL A 138 15.89 2.27 18.09
CA VAL A 138 15.21 2.67 16.84
C VAL A 138 13.92 3.42 17.15
N ILE A 139 13.08 2.91 18.06
CA ILE A 139 11.83 3.59 18.45
C ILE A 139 12.14 4.96 19.05
N SER A 140 13.13 5.06 19.92
CA SER A 140 13.54 6.32 20.55
C SER A 140 13.99 7.37 19.53
N GLN A 141 14.70 6.94 18.46
CA GLN A 141 15.08 7.82 17.36
C GLN A 141 13.85 8.31 16.56
N LEU A 142 12.88 7.45 16.29
CA LEU A 142 11.63 7.84 15.62
C LEU A 142 10.82 8.83 16.47
N GLN A 143 10.78 8.65 17.79
CA GLN A 143 10.17 9.61 18.71
C GLN A 143 10.89 10.95 18.68
N ALA A 144 12.22 10.96 18.66
CA ALA A 144 13.02 12.19 18.56
C ALA A 144 12.73 12.94 17.24
N ILE A 145 12.64 12.23 16.13
CA ILE A 145 12.26 12.80 14.82
C ILE A 145 10.84 13.40 14.89
N ALA A 146 9.90 12.69 15.49
CA ALA A 146 8.54 13.18 15.66
C ALA A 146 8.49 14.48 16.46
N ASN A 147 9.29 14.60 17.53
CA ASN A 147 9.41 15.82 18.34
C ASN A 147 9.97 17.01 17.55
N ILE A 148 10.95 16.80 16.66
CA ILE A 148 11.54 17.85 15.82
C ILE A 148 10.51 18.45 14.86
N HIS A 149 9.59 17.64 14.32
CA HIS A 149 8.55 18.11 13.41
C HIS A 149 7.44 18.92 14.10
N GLY A 150 7.53 19.17 15.41
CA GLY A 150 6.62 20.04 16.14
C GLY A 150 5.20 19.50 16.25
N VAL A 151 4.99 18.24 15.92
CA VAL A 151 3.73 17.55 16.17
C VAL A 151 3.60 17.45 17.69
N LYS A 152 2.69 18.22 18.27
CA LYS A 152 2.48 18.22 19.72
C LYS A 152 2.08 16.82 20.15
N HIS A 153 2.90 16.20 20.97
CA HIS A 153 2.54 14.96 21.64
C HIS A 153 1.70 15.32 22.87
N GLY A 154 0.61 14.58 23.07
CA GLY A 154 -0.30 14.79 24.20
C GLY A 154 0.44 14.81 25.54
N ARG A 155 -0.08 15.63 26.46
CA ARG A 155 0.46 15.79 27.81
C ARG A 155 0.66 14.44 28.50
N GLY A 156 1.89 14.18 28.91
CA GLY A 156 2.21 13.08 29.82
C GLY A 156 2.75 11.81 29.18
N ARG A 157 2.89 11.75 27.85
CA ARG A 157 3.30 10.51 27.16
C ARG A 157 4.75 10.47 26.67
N ASN A 158 5.67 11.13 27.36
CA ASN A 158 7.06 10.65 27.46
C ASN A 158 7.11 9.38 28.34
N GLN A 159 6.06 8.56 28.27
CA GLN A 159 6.14 7.27 28.94
C GLN A 159 7.13 6.41 28.17
N PRO A 160 8.07 5.77 28.88
CA PRO A 160 8.89 4.74 28.25
C PRO A 160 7.93 3.75 27.60
N VAL A 161 8.24 3.37 26.36
CA VAL A 161 7.48 2.38 25.59
C VAL A 161 6.98 1.29 26.53
N ASN A 162 5.67 1.20 26.63
CA ASN A 162 5.04 0.32 27.61
C ASN A 162 5.52 -1.12 27.33
N SER A 163 5.97 -1.80 28.36
CA SER A 163 6.46 -3.19 28.24
C SER A 163 5.42 -4.17 27.68
N SER A 164 4.17 -3.70 27.59
CA SER A 164 3.01 -4.46 27.12
C SER A 164 2.66 -4.20 25.65
N SER A 165 3.47 -3.44 24.87
CA SER A 165 3.13 -3.19 23.47
C SER A 165 3.05 -4.50 22.69
N GLY A 166 2.01 -4.67 21.87
CA GLY A 166 1.78 -5.89 21.09
C GLY A 166 2.97 -6.26 20.22
N LEU A 167 3.65 -5.27 19.61
CA LEU A 167 4.82 -5.48 18.76
C LEU A 167 6.02 -5.97 19.59
N LEU A 168 6.35 -5.33 20.71
CA LEU A 168 7.46 -5.74 21.57
C LEU A 168 7.22 -7.11 22.21
N MET A 169 5.98 -7.39 22.64
CA MET A 169 5.62 -8.71 23.14
C MET A 169 5.77 -9.79 22.07
N SER A 170 5.38 -9.50 20.85
CA SER A 170 5.50 -10.44 19.74
C SER A 170 6.95 -10.77 19.40
N PHE A 171 7.82 -9.77 19.36
CA PHE A 171 9.24 -9.93 19.00
C PHE A 171 10.08 -10.45 20.15
N PHE A 172 9.95 -9.89 21.33
CA PHE A 172 10.88 -10.10 22.43
C PHE A 172 10.29 -10.89 23.60
N GLY A 173 8.97 -11.18 23.58
CA GLY A 173 8.27 -11.84 24.67
C GLY A 173 8.01 -10.92 25.86
N ALA A 174 7.27 -11.41 26.86
CA ALA A 174 6.90 -10.65 28.06
C ALA A 174 8.11 -10.30 28.94
N ASP A 175 9.11 -11.16 28.95
CA ASP A 175 10.37 -10.99 29.70
C ASP A 175 11.47 -10.24 28.93
N ARG A 176 11.20 -9.85 27.67
CA ARG A 176 12.14 -9.17 26.76
C ARG A 176 13.47 -9.90 26.52
N LYS A 177 13.53 -11.20 26.78
CA LYS A 177 14.75 -12.00 26.63
C LYS A 177 14.85 -12.67 25.25
N ARG A 178 13.75 -12.74 24.51
CA ARG A 178 13.77 -13.30 23.17
C ARG A 178 14.55 -12.36 22.25
N ARG A 179 15.30 -12.94 21.32
CA ARG A 179 16.03 -12.21 20.30
C ARG A 179 15.30 -12.34 18.96
N LEU A 180 15.28 -11.26 18.20
CA LEU A 180 14.63 -11.19 16.90
C LEU A 180 15.63 -11.59 15.81
N ALA A 181 15.41 -12.76 15.21
CA ALA A 181 16.21 -13.21 14.07
C ALA A 181 15.76 -12.53 12.76
N LEU A 182 16.69 -12.41 11.80
CA LEU A 182 16.40 -11.86 10.45
C LEU A 182 15.24 -12.59 9.74
N SER A 183 15.12 -13.91 9.90
CA SER A 183 14.03 -14.69 9.33
C SER A 183 12.69 -14.30 9.90
N THR A 184 12.60 -14.13 11.23
CA THR A 184 11.37 -13.72 11.93
C THR A 184 10.93 -12.31 11.50
N LEU A 185 11.88 -11.37 11.42
CA LEU A 185 11.58 -10.02 10.92
C LEU A 185 11.11 -10.05 9.46
N ARG A 186 11.73 -10.88 8.62
CA ARG A 186 11.31 -11.05 7.21
C ARG A 186 9.89 -11.58 7.10
N ASP A 187 9.54 -12.57 7.90
CA ASP A 187 8.20 -13.17 7.87
C ASP A 187 7.15 -12.18 8.40
N PHE A 188 7.48 -11.43 9.43
CA PHE A 188 6.63 -10.33 9.91
C PHE A 188 6.38 -9.27 8.85
N LEU A 189 7.44 -8.76 8.20
CA LEU A 189 7.30 -7.75 7.14
C LEU A 189 6.53 -8.29 5.93
N ARG A 190 6.73 -9.55 5.58
CA ARG A 190 5.93 -10.21 4.53
C ARG A 190 4.45 -10.24 4.91
N GLY A 191 4.13 -10.64 6.13
CA GLY A 191 2.77 -10.62 6.67
C GLY A 191 2.16 -9.22 6.69
N LEU A 192 2.95 -8.20 7.04
CA LEU A 192 2.52 -6.80 7.03
C LEU A 192 2.17 -6.32 5.60
N HIS A 193 3.03 -6.61 4.62
CA HIS A 193 2.73 -6.31 3.21
C HIS A 193 1.50 -7.08 2.69
N GLU A 194 1.37 -8.35 3.05
CA GLU A 194 0.20 -9.14 2.67
C GLU A 194 -1.07 -8.57 3.30
N SER A 195 -1.04 -8.19 4.57
CA SER A 195 -2.19 -7.58 5.25
C SER A 195 -2.63 -6.27 4.60
N THR A 196 -1.69 -5.43 4.13
CA THR A 196 -2.06 -4.22 3.37
C THR A 196 -2.77 -4.54 2.06
N LEU A 197 -2.31 -5.58 1.35
CA LEU A 197 -2.96 -6.03 0.10
C LEU A 197 -4.34 -6.64 0.33
N VAL A 198 -4.51 -7.39 1.43
CA VAL A 198 -5.82 -7.95 1.81
C VAL A 198 -6.81 -6.83 2.06
N MET A 199 -6.43 -5.80 2.83
CA MET A 199 -7.32 -4.68 3.12
C MET A 199 -7.65 -3.85 1.87
N GLU A 200 -6.69 -3.70 0.95
CA GLU A 200 -6.95 -3.07 -0.34
C GLU A 200 -7.92 -3.91 -1.18
N PHE A 201 -7.78 -5.23 -1.20
CA PHE A 201 -8.70 -6.13 -1.89
C PHE A 201 -10.11 -6.08 -1.29
N GLU A 202 -10.23 -6.16 0.03
CA GLU A 202 -11.51 -6.09 0.77
C GLU A 202 -12.24 -4.75 0.54
N HIS A 203 -11.50 -3.65 0.30
CA HIS A 203 -12.11 -2.38 -0.09
C HIS A 203 -12.93 -2.51 -1.40
N TYR A 204 -12.47 -3.35 -2.33
CA TYR A 204 -13.16 -3.59 -3.60
C TYR A 204 -14.13 -4.77 -3.53
N ASP A 205 -13.91 -5.75 -2.67
CA ASP A 205 -14.79 -6.92 -2.46
C ASP A 205 -15.92 -6.59 -1.45
N THR A 206 -16.76 -5.64 -1.79
CA THR A 206 -17.86 -5.18 -0.92
C THR A 206 -18.90 -6.26 -0.63
N ALA A 207 -18.97 -7.31 -1.45
CA ALA A 207 -19.88 -8.44 -1.28
C ALA A 207 -19.25 -9.60 -0.47
N ALA A 208 -17.99 -9.49 -0.06
CA ALA A 208 -17.21 -10.55 0.58
C ALA A 208 -17.25 -11.89 -0.20
N ALA A 209 -17.23 -11.78 -1.55
CA ALA A 209 -17.32 -12.93 -2.45
C ALA A 209 -15.95 -13.59 -2.73
N GLY A 210 -14.84 -13.05 -2.20
CA GLY A 210 -13.48 -13.50 -2.46
C GLY A 210 -12.98 -13.18 -3.87
N ARG A 211 -13.68 -12.29 -4.58
CA ARG A 211 -13.35 -11.88 -5.96
C ARG A 211 -13.84 -10.48 -6.24
N ILE A 212 -13.11 -9.77 -7.08
CA ILE A 212 -13.42 -8.41 -7.50
C ILE A 212 -13.51 -8.34 -9.03
N PRO A 213 -14.26 -7.39 -9.61
CA PRO A 213 -14.21 -7.12 -11.04
C PRO A 213 -12.80 -6.77 -11.51
N ALA A 214 -12.41 -7.20 -12.72
CA ALA A 214 -11.12 -6.83 -13.32
C ALA A 214 -10.90 -5.31 -13.40
N GLN A 215 -11.99 -4.56 -13.49
CA GLN A 215 -11.99 -3.09 -13.44
C GLN A 215 -11.49 -2.55 -12.10
N ASP A 216 -11.79 -3.22 -10.99
CA ASP A 216 -11.34 -2.79 -9.66
C ASP A 216 -9.85 -3.11 -9.46
N LEU A 217 -9.33 -4.21 -10.01
CA LEU A 217 -7.89 -4.42 -10.11
C LEU A 217 -7.22 -3.29 -10.91
N ALA A 218 -7.77 -2.90 -12.05
CA ALA A 218 -7.23 -1.78 -12.82
C ALA A 218 -7.23 -0.47 -12.03
N ARG A 219 -8.26 -0.19 -11.26
CA ARG A 219 -8.36 0.98 -10.36
C ARG A 219 -7.29 0.96 -9.28
N SER A 220 -7.08 -0.17 -8.63
CA SER A 220 -6.05 -0.38 -7.61
C SER A 220 -4.65 -0.12 -8.19
N LEU A 221 -4.33 -0.71 -9.34
CA LEU A 221 -3.04 -0.51 -10.02
C LEU A 221 -2.82 0.97 -10.38
N VAL A 222 -3.85 1.65 -10.93
CA VAL A 222 -3.78 3.08 -11.26
C VAL A 222 -3.73 3.95 -10.00
N ALA A 223 -4.41 3.56 -8.93
CA ALA A 223 -4.31 4.25 -7.65
C ALA A 223 -2.88 4.23 -7.12
N SER A 224 -2.13 3.19 -7.38
CA SER A 224 -0.72 3.04 -7.00
C SER A 224 0.26 3.73 -7.97
N ALA A 225 -0.12 4.11 -9.19
CA ALA A 225 0.74 4.71 -10.22
C ALA A 225 1.12 6.18 -9.96
N ASP A 226 2.02 6.78 -10.75
CA ASP A 226 2.40 8.21 -10.64
C ASP A 226 1.19 9.14 -10.92
N VAL A 227 1.06 10.20 -10.11
CA VAL A 227 -0.05 11.18 -10.22
C VAL A 227 -0.20 11.75 -11.63
N ARG A 228 0.93 11.95 -12.34
CA ARG A 228 0.93 12.56 -13.69
C ARG A 228 0.30 11.68 -14.75
N THR A 229 0.31 10.37 -14.56
CA THR A 229 -0.22 9.39 -15.52
C THR A 229 -1.62 8.90 -15.19
N VAL A 230 -2.07 9.15 -13.95
CA VAL A 230 -3.38 8.71 -13.44
C VAL A 230 -4.53 9.11 -14.36
N ASP A 231 -4.53 10.33 -14.90
CA ASP A 231 -5.63 10.80 -15.75
C ASP A 231 -5.79 10.02 -17.05
N GLY A 232 -4.67 9.77 -17.73
CA GLY A 232 -4.68 8.98 -18.96
C GLY A 232 -5.12 7.54 -18.69
N MET A 233 -4.60 6.94 -17.61
CA MET A 233 -4.94 5.57 -17.23
C MET A 233 -6.38 5.46 -16.71
N LEU A 234 -6.86 6.37 -15.87
CA LEU A 234 -8.27 6.40 -15.44
C LEU A 234 -9.22 6.66 -16.60
N SER A 235 -8.81 7.40 -17.63
CA SER A 235 -9.62 7.58 -18.83
C SER A 235 -9.73 6.27 -19.61
N ARG A 236 -8.66 5.46 -19.66
CA ARG A 236 -8.71 4.11 -20.25
C ARG A 236 -9.63 3.19 -19.44
N VAL A 237 -9.52 3.17 -18.10
CA VAL A 237 -10.42 2.43 -17.21
C VAL A 237 -11.87 2.93 -17.33
N GLY A 238 -12.08 4.23 -17.49
CA GLY A 238 -13.42 4.83 -17.62
C GLY A 238 -14.15 4.42 -18.90
N ARG A 239 -13.42 4.07 -19.97
CA ARG A 239 -14.01 3.51 -21.20
C ARG A 239 -14.59 2.09 -21.00
N TRP A 240 -14.36 1.48 -19.86
CA TRP A 240 -14.89 0.17 -19.48
C TRP A 240 -16.35 0.24 -18.95
N ASN A 241 -17.17 1.18 -19.46
CA ASN A 241 -18.59 1.37 -19.07
C ASN A 241 -18.82 1.77 -17.60
N TRP A 242 -18.07 2.75 -17.09
CA TRP A 242 -18.26 3.27 -15.73
C TRP A 242 -19.49 4.18 -15.55
N PHE A 243 -20.00 4.80 -16.61
CA PHE A 243 -21.12 5.73 -16.49
C PHE A 243 -22.45 5.00 -16.66
N PRO A 244 -23.46 5.34 -15.84
CA PRO A 244 -24.84 4.95 -16.15
C PRO A 244 -25.17 5.46 -17.56
N ALA A 245 -25.88 4.65 -18.33
CA ALA A 245 -26.12 4.72 -19.77
C ALA A 245 -26.81 6.01 -20.27
N SER A 246 -26.18 7.17 -20.12
CA SER A 246 -26.68 8.44 -20.68
C SER A 246 -25.97 8.88 -21.96
N GLU A 247 -24.88 8.23 -22.34
CA GLU A 247 -24.22 8.50 -23.66
C GLU A 247 -23.75 7.17 -24.29
N PRO A 248 -24.13 6.89 -25.56
CA PRO A 248 -23.68 5.70 -26.26
C PRO A 248 -22.16 5.83 -26.56
N PRO A 249 -21.35 4.77 -26.31
CA PRO A 249 -19.93 4.77 -26.63
C PRO A 249 -19.78 4.83 -28.17
N SER A 250 -18.84 5.65 -28.66
CA SER A 250 -18.44 5.58 -30.05
C SER A 250 -17.84 4.20 -30.37
N VAL A 251 -18.17 3.65 -31.52
CA VAL A 251 -17.87 2.26 -31.94
C VAL A 251 -16.37 1.91 -31.94
N ALA A 252 -15.48 2.88 -31.81
CA ALA A 252 -14.02 2.69 -31.77
C ALA A 252 -13.41 2.33 -30.40
N ASP A 253 -14.19 2.40 -29.32
CA ASP A 253 -13.69 2.37 -27.94
C ASP A 253 -14.16 1.14 -27.14
N SER A 254 -14.71 0.11 -27.78
CA SER A 254 -15.21 -1.09 -27.09
C SER A 254 -14.05 -2.00 -26.65
N MET A 255 -13.83 -2.04 -25.36
CA MET A 255 -12.94 -3.04 -24.73
C MET A 255 -13.50 -4.46 -24.93
N ASP A 256 -12.59 -5.47 -24.88
CA ASP A 256 -12.95 -6.89 -24.90
C ASP A 256 -14.10 -7.15 -23.90
N PRO A 257 -15.31 -7.52 -24.39
CA PRO A 257 -16.46 -7.78 -23.51
C PRO A 257 -16.17 -8.84 -22.45
N ALA A 258 -15.24 -9.75 -22.72
CA ALA A 258 -14.81 -10.78 -21.79
C ALA A 258 -14.07 -10.20 -20.58
N LEU A 259 -13.41 -9.05 -20.72
CA LEU A 259 -12.72 -8.42 -19.60
C LEU A 259 -13.68 -7.66 -18.66
N SER A 260 -14.77 -7.12 -19.20
CA SER A 260 -15.80 -6.43 -18.38
C SER A 260 -16.51 -7.38 -17.39
N GLN A 261 -16.57 -8.67 -17.71
CA GLN A 261 -17.15 -9.71 -16.86
C GLN A 261 -16.12 -10.52 -16.06
N ALA A 262 -14.82 -10.29 -16.34
CA ALA A 262 -13.76 -11.04 -15.68
C ALA A 262 -13.70 -10.72 -14.17
N GLN A 263 -13.58 -11.79 -13.39
CA GLN A 263 -13.40 -11.72 -11.95
C GLN A 263 -11.95 -12.03 -11.58
N ILE A 264 -11.44 -11.34 -10.61
CA ILE A 264 -10.06 -11.45 -10.10
C ILE A 264 -10.13 -11.97 -8.67
N THR A 265 -9.47 -13.05 -8.39
CA THR A 265 -9.32 -13.61 -7.04
C THR A 265 -8.20 -12.91 -6.27
N PHE A 266 -8.18 -13.06 -4.93
CA PHE A 266 -7.11 -12.48 -4.12
C PHE A 266 -5.69 -12.92 -4.54
N PRO A 267 -5.39 -14.21 -4.84
CA PRO A 267 -4.08 -14.60 -5.35
C PRO A 267 -3.69 -13.90 -6.67
N GLU A 268 -4.64 -13.69 -7.57
CA GLU A 268 -4.41 -12.93 -8.81
C GLU A 268 -4.12 -11.46 -8.51
N PHE A 269 -4.89 -10.83 -7.61
CA PHE A 269 -4.66 -9.46 -7.15
C PHE A 269 -3.25 -9.32 -6.55
N GLN A 270 -2.87 -10.22 -5.66
CA GLN A 270 -1.54 -10.27 -5.07
C GLN A 270 -0.44 -10.42 -6.13
N ALA A 271 -0.60 -11.34 -7.11
CA ALA A 271 0.34 -11.53 -8.20
C ALA A 271 0.56 -10.26 -9.02
N ALA A 272 -0.50 -9.48 -9.31
CA ALA A 272 -0.39 -8.21 -10.01
C ALA A 272 0.41 -7.16 -9.22
N HIS A 273 0.22 -7.07 -7.90
CA HIS A 273 0.94 -6.14 -7.03
C HIS A 273 2.40 -6.56 -6.79
N LEU A 274 2.72 -7.86 -6.79
CA LEU A 274 4.09 -8.36 -6.68
C LEU A 274 5.00 -7.90 -7.84
N LEU A 275 4.45 -7.56 -9.00
CA LEU A 275 5.23 -6.98 -10.11
C LEU A 275 5.98 -5.70 -9.69
N GLY A 276 5.40 -4.91 -8.80
CA GLY A 276 6.03 -3.71 -8.25
C GLY A 276 7.31 -4.00 -7.47
N MET A 277 7.40 -5.15 -6.80
CA MET A 277 8.61 -5.58 -6.08
C MET A 277 9.74 -5.98 -7.03
N HIS A 278 9.41 -6.49 -8.21
CA HIS A 278 10.35 -6.93 -9.24
C HIS A 278 10.63 -5.86 -10.32
N ARG A 279 10.21 -4.62 -10.08
CA ARG A 279 10.28 -3.52 -11.05
C ARG A 279 11.69 -3.30 -11.65
N HIS A 280 12.76 -3.50 -10.87
CA HIS A 280 14.12 -3.30 -11.38
C HIS A 280 14.46 -4.32 -12.46
N ALA A 281 14.26 -5.60 -12.19
CA ALA A 281 14.49 -6.68 -13.16
C ALA A 281 13.61 -6.53 -14.41
N LEU A 282 12.30 -6.23 -14.19
CA LEU A 282 11.37 -5.99 -15.30
C LEU A 282 11.77 -4.76 -16.12
N ARG A 283 12.20 -3.67 -15.49
CA ARG A 283 12.68 -2.48 -16.20
C ARG A 283 13.87 -2.78 -17.09
N VAL A 284 14.90 -3.47 -16.56
CA VAL A 284 16.10 -3.82 -17.33
C VAL A 284 15.75 -4.66 -18.55
N ALA A 285 14.94 -5.71 -18.37
CA ALA A 285 14.56 -6.60 -19.46
C ALA A 285 13.69 -5.91 -20.53
N LEU A 286 12.73 -5.08 -20.10
CA LEU A 286 11.85 -4.35 -21.02
C LEU A 286 12.58 -3.22 -21.75
N THR A 287 13.51 -2.50 -21.11
CA THR A 287 14.35 -1.51 -21.79
C THR A 287 15.22 -2.19 -22.85
N PHE A 288 15.81 -3.35 -22.55
CA PHE A 288 16.56 -4.10 -23.54
C PHE A 288 15.69 -4.52 -24.75
N ALA A 289 14.46 -4.98 -24.48
CA ALA A 289 13.51 -5.33 -25.55
C ALA A 289 13.13 -4.09 -26.41
N GLU A 290 12.97 -2.90 -25.81
CA GLU A 290 12.72 -1.65 -26.51
C GLU A 290 13.90 -1.27 -27.43
N GLU A 291 15.12 -1.34 -26.92
CA GLU A 291 16.35 -1.01 -27.67
C GLU A 291 16.59 -2.00 -28.83
N THR A 292 16.20 -3.26 -28.66
CA THR A 292 16.31 -4.30 -29.69
C THR A 292 15.08 -4.36 -30.60
N GLN A 293 14.12 -3.43 -30.46
CA GLN A 293 12.89 -3.36 -31.24
C GLN A 293 12.06 -4.66 -31.19
N GLN A 294 12.14 -5.40 -30.07
CA GLN A 294 11.35 -6.59 -29.87
C GLN A 294 9.93 -6.24 -29.45
N SER A 295 8.95 -6.78 -30.17
CA SER A 295 7.55 -6.67 -29.80
C SER A 295 7.25 -7.49 -28.56
N ILE A 296 6.65 -6.86 -27.54
CA ILE A 296 6.24 -7.53 -26.30
C ILE A 296 4.74 -7.83 -26.38
N THR A 297 4.41 -8.96 -26.99
CA THR A 297 3.03 -9.48 -27.03
C THR A 297 2.57 -9.97 -25.66
N PRO A 298 1.25 -10.13 -25.40
CA PRO A 298 0.72 -10.66 -24.13
C PRO A 298 1.34 -12.02 -23.71
N LYS A 299 1.60 -12.90 -24.67
CA LYS A 299 2.25 -14.20 -24.42
C LYS A 299 3.71 -14.03 -24.03
N ALA A 300 4.45 -13.19 -24.77
CA ALA A 300 5.85 -12.92 -24.48
C ALA A 300 6.00 -12.26 -23.10
N PHE A 301 5.14 -11.28 -22.76
CA PHE A 301 5.11 -10.63 -21.46
C PHE A 301 4.86 -11.62 -20.31
N LYS A 302 3.83 -12.46 -20.43
CA LYS A 302 3.53 -13.49 -19.42
C LYS A 302 4.74 -14.42 -19.18
N HIS A 303 5.39 -14.87 -20.26
CA HIS A 303 6.56 -15.73 -20.16
C HIS A 303 7.75 -15.01 -19.52
N LEU A 304 8.00 -13.75 -19.92
CA LEU A 304 9.06 -12.91 -19.38
C LEU A 304 8.90 -12.72 -17.87
N VAL A 305 7.69 -12.34 -17.42
CA VAL A 305 7.40 -12.16 -16.00
C VAL A 305 7.64 -13.46 -15.22
N ALA A 306 7.06 -14.59 -15.66
CA ALA A 306 7.24 -15.87 -14.98
C ALA A 306 8.73 -16.26 -14.87
N LYS A 307 9.51 -16.05 -15.93
CA LYS A 307 10.93 -16.38 -15.97
C LYS A 307 11.79 -15.49 -15.05
N LEU A 308 11.49 -14.19 -14.98
CA LEU A 308 12.28 -13.23 -14.22
C LEU A 308 11.91 -13.18 -12.74
N THR A 309 10.63 -13.37 -12.42
CA THR A 309 10.11 -13.10 -11.09
C THR A 309 9.57 -14.33 -10.37
N GLY A 310 9.37 -15.43 -11.09
CA GLY A 310 8.66 -16.60 -10.58
C GLY A 310 7.16 -16.38 -10.38
N VAL A 311 6.63 -15.20 -10.72
CA VAL A 311 5.20 -14.87 -10.58
C VAL A 311 4.43 -15.34 -11.81
N GLU A 312 3.45 -16.20 -11.62
CA GLU A 312 2.54 -16.62 -12.69
C GLU A 312 1.34 -15.68 -12.80
N LEU A 313 1.24 -14.99 -13.93
CA LEU A 313 0.11 -14.13 -14.22
C LEU A 313 -1.02 -14.91 -14.87
N SER A 314 -2.27 -14.70 -14.42
CA SER A 314 -3.44 -15.21 -15.13
C SER A 314 -3.67 -14.44 -16.44
N GLY A 315 -4.45 -15.01 -17.35
CA GLY A 315 -4.84 -14.34 -18.58
C GLY A 315 -5.58 -13.03 -18.34
N ASN A 316 -6.39 -12.97 -17.26
CA ASN A 316 -7.14 -11.77 -16.90
C ASN A 316 -6.22 -10.63 -16.43
N ILE A 317 -5.19 -10.94 -15.63
CA ILE A 317 -4.21 -9.91 -15.20
C ILE A 317 -3.48 -9.33 -16.43
N VAL A 318 -3.01 -10.20 -17.33
CA VAL A 318 -2.32 -9.74 -18.54
C VAL A 318 -3.23 -8.86 -19.39
N LYS A 319 -4.50 -9.25 -19.57
CA LYS A 319 -5.48 -8.41 -20.27
C LYS A 319 -5.68 -7.04 -19.60
N VAL A 320 -5.78 -6.99 -18.26
CA VAL A 320 -5.88 -5.72 -17.51
C VAL A 320 -4.65 -4.84 -17.74
N ILE A 321 -3.45 -5.40 -17.68
CA ILE A 321 -2.20 -4.65 -17.91
C ILE A 321 -2.16 -4.09 -19.33
N TYR A 322 -2.53 -4.88 -20.34
CA TYR A 322 -2.56 -4.44 -21.73
C TYR A 322 -3.68 -3.44 -22.02
N ALA A 323 -4.80 -3.52 -21.32
CA ALA A 323 -5.84 -2.50 -21.40
C ALA A 323 -5.38 -1.14 -20.82
N LEU A 324 -4.51 -1.16 -19.79
CA LEU A 324 -3.94 0.05 -19.19
C LEU A 324 -2.72 0.58 -19.96
N CYS A 325 -1.86 -0.31 -20.44
CA CYS A 325 -0.55 0.02 -21.00
C CYS A 325 -0.31 -0.51 -22.41
N GLY A 326 -1.33 -1.06 -23.08
CA GLY A 326 -1.19 -1.54 -24.46
C GLY A 326 -1.19 -0.42 -25.49
N THR A 327 -0.49 -0.64 -26.60
CA THR A 327 -0.54 0.19 -27.80
C THR A 327 -1.68 -0.26 -28.73
N ALA A 328 -2.02 0.55 -29.73
CA ALA A 328 -2.99 0.18 -30.75
C ALA A 328 -2.56 -1.03 -31.61
N ALA A 329 -1.26 -1.31 -31.68
CA ALA A 329 -0.70 -2.48 -32.35
C ALA A 329 -0.81 -3.79 -31.54
N GLY A 330 -1.29 -3.72 -30.29
CA GLY A 330 -1.41 -4.88 -29.39
C GLY A 330 -0.15 -5.22 -28.61
N ASP A 331 0.87 -4.38 -28.66
CA ASP A 331 2.12 -4.50 -27.92
C ASP A 331 2.07 -3.74 -26.59
N LEU A 332 2.99 -4.03 -25.69
CA LEU A 332 3.13 -3.31 -24.42
C LEU A 332 3.79 -1.94 -24.64
N ASP A 333 3.15 -0.86 -24.19
CA ASP A 333 3.82 0.43 -24.00
C ASP A 333 4.70 0.34 -22.74
N ILE A 334 5.99 0.15 -22.96
CA ILE A 334 6.97 -0.09 -21.90
C ILE A 334 7.05 1.10 -20.94
N LYS A 335 6.96 2.33 -21.45
CA LYS A 335 7.01 3.55 -20.63
C LYS A 335 5.78 3.69 -19.74
N ALA A 336 4.60 3.42 -20.30
CA ALA A 336 3.35 3.41 -19.54
C ALA A 336 3.40 2.32 -18.44
N PHE A 337 3.88 1.12 -18.75
CA PHE A 337 4.00 0.03 -17.80
C PHE A 337 5.05 0.32 -16.71
N GLN A 338 6.22 0.84 -17.07
CA GLN A 338 7.23 1.24 -16.09
C GLN A 338 6.69 2.32 -15.15
N THR A 339 5.88 3.24 -15.67
CA THR A 339 5.24 4.27 -14.86
C THR A 339 4.15 3.68 -13.95
N LEU A 340 3.41 2.68 -14.40
CA LEU A 340 2.47 1.93 -13.58
C LEU A 340 3.17 1.28 -12.39
N LEU A 341 4.36 0.70 -12.60
CA LEU A 341 5.15 0.04 -11.55
C LEU A 341 5.96 1.02 -10.68
N SER A 342 6.25 2.23 -11.15
CA SER A 342 7.25 3.13 -10.54
C SER A 342 6.87 3.66 -9.16
N HIS A 343 5.61 3.56 -8.78
CA HIS A 343 5.08 4.29 -7.62
C HIS A 343 5.09 3.53 -6.30
N ASN A 344 4.99 2.21 -6.30
CA ASN A 344 4.96 1.44 -5.04
C ASN A 344 6.22 1.59 -4.17
N SER A 345 7.33 2.07 -4.72
CA SER A 345 8.58 2.22 -3.97
C SER A 345 8.98 3.65 -3.61
N LYS A 346 8.43 4.66 -4.31
CA LYS A 346 8.65 6.06 -3.91
C LYS A 346 7.87 6.45 -2.66
N ARG A 347 6.90 5.67 -2.27
CA ARG A 347 6.08 5.89 -1.07
C ARG A 347 6.90 5.97 0.20
N LEU A 348 8.07 5.42 0.20
CA LEU A 348 8.81 5.07 1.39
C LEU A 348 10.21 5.69 1.41
N ALA A 349 10.74 6.08 0.23
CA ALA A 349 12.11 6.61 0.09
C ALA A 349 12.19 8.14 -0.05
N GLN A 350 11.10 8.90 0.04
CA GLN A 350 11.16 10.35 -0.14
C GLN A 350 11.23 11.13 1.17
N LYS A 351 12.42 11.69 1.31
CA LYS A 351 12.86 12.85 2.09
C LYS A 351 12.95 12.65 3.61
N GLY A 352 14.16 12.18 4.03
CA GLY A 352 14.79 12.74 5.21
C GLY A 352 15.20 14.18 4.94
#